data_e89880f99aa66fa5bc377bb558935795
#
_entry.id   e89880f99aa66fa5bc377bb558935795
#
_cell.length_a   1.000
_cell.length_b   1.000
_cell.length_c   1.000
_cell.angle_alpha   90.00
_cell.angle_beta   90.00
_cell.angle_gamma   90.00
#
_symmetry.space_group_name_H-M   'P 1'
#
loop_
_entity.id
_entity.type
_entity.pdbx_description
1 polymer ?
#
loop_
_entity_poly.entity_id
_entity_poly.type
_entity_poly.pdbx_seq_one_letter_code
_entity_poly.pdbx_strand_id
1 'polypeptide(L)'
;MKKIILSTLIVFTSFLIYAQKAIVHDTNAERRIINESFNTIKISGGIDLYLSQFETESVAVSASEDKYKEGIKTIIENQTLKIFYDGDRSWGVNNKKMKVYVSFKNLERLQASGSCDVQVAGVIHVAALNLQMSGSSDFKGAVDLNTLTIELSGSSDAIVSGAANFVSIQSTGASDFKGFDLISNICTVKASGASDINITVNKELIAQASGASDIAFKGNAVIKEQHSSGASSISKKQ
;
A
#
# COMPACT_ATOMS: atom_id res chain seq x y z
N MET A 1 -19.55 41.84 -54.82
CA MET A 1 -19.89 40.62 -54.07
C MET A 1 -18.60 40.09 -53.42
N LYS A 2 -18.36 40.42 -52.14
CA LYS A 2 -17.16 39.95 -51.38
C LYS A 2 -17.54 38.71 -50.64
N LYS A 3 -16.89 37.57 -50.94
CA LYS A 3 -17.04 36.30 -50.22
C LYS A 3 -16.16 36.34 -48.97
N ILE A 4 -16.76 36.30 -47.79
CA ILE A 4 -16.09 36.14 -46.50
C ILE A 4 -15.90 34.66 -46.30
N ILE A 5 -14.65 34.19 -46.27
CA ILE A 5 -14.27 32.84 -45.91
C ILE A 5 -14.06 32.84 -44.40
N LEU A 6 -14.97 32.23 -43.66
CA LEU A 6 -14.87 31.98 -42.20
C LEU A 6 -13.97 30.76 -41.96
N SER A 7 -12.73 31.02 -41.59
CA SER A 7 -11.78 29.97 -41.19
C SER A 7 -12.03 29.60 -39.75
N THR A 8 -12.60 28.39 -39.52
CA THR A 8 -12.78 27.79 -38.21
C THR A 8 -11.45 27.21 -37.76
N LEU A 9 -10.79 27.92 -36.84
CA LEU A 9 -9.58 27.43 -36.16
C LEU A 9 -9.96 26.37 -35.11
N ILE A 10 -9.75 25.09 -35.43
CA ILE A 10 -9.90 23.99 -34.48
C ILE A 10 -8.66 23.97 -33.61
N VAL A 11 -8.78 24.45 -32.37
CA VAL A 11 -7.74 24.33 -31.35
C VAL A 11 -7.76 22.90 -30.82
N PHE A 12 -6.83 22.10 -31.29
CA PHE A 12 -6.54 20.79 -30.69
C PHE A 12 -5.79 21.01 -29.38
N THR A 13 -6.49 21.00 -28.26
CA THR A 13 -5.87 20.91 -26.93
C THR A 13 -5.39 19.48 -26.73
N SER A 14 -4.13 19.23 -27.05
CA SER A 14 -3.45 18.00 -26.65
C SER A 14 -3.30 17.99 -25.14
N PHE A 15 -4.14 17.22 -24.44
CA PHE A 15 -3.88 16.82 -23.06
C PHE A 15 -2.62 15.97 -23.05
N LEU A 16 -1.50 16.58 -22.68
CA LEU A 16 -0.29 15.83 -22.32
C LEU A 16 -0.55 15.12 -20.99
N ILE A 17 -0.95 13.86 -21.08
CA ILE A 17 -0.94 12.94 -19.93
C ILE A 17 0.55 12.72 -19.61
N TYR A 18 1.05 13.43 -18.62
CA TYR A 18 2.34 13.12 -18.01
C TYR A 18 2.18 11.82 -17.23
N ALA A 19 2.44 10.69 -17.88
CA ALA A 19 2.71 9.46 -17.17
C ALA A 19 3.99 9.69 -16.35
N GLN A 20 3.85 9.88 -15.06
CA GLN A 20 4.99 9.93 -14.14
C GLN A 20 5.68 8.55 -14.17
N LYS A 21 6.71 8.47 -14.98
CA LYS A 21 7.60 7.31 -15.01
C LYS A 21 8.41 7.34 -13.72
N ALA A 22 8.10 6.49 -12.76
CA ALA A 22 8.96 6.29 -11.59
C ALA A 22 10.31 5.74 -12.09
N ILE A 23 11.29 6.62 -12.23
CA ILE A 23 12.65 6.23 -12.63
C ILE A 23 13.36 5.81 -11.35
N VAL A 24 13.53 4.52 -11.18
CA VAL A 24 14.39 3.98 -10.12
C VAL A 24 15.84 4.12 -10.57
N HIS A 25 16.56 5.04 -9.94
CA HIS A 25 18.01 5.17 -10.10
C HIS A 25 18.76 4.29 -9.08
N ASP A 26 18.70 3.00 -9.27
CA ASP A 26 19.51 2.05 -8.50
C ASP A 26 20.41 1.30 -9.48
N THR A 27 21.69 1.70 -9.52
CA THR A 27 22.69 1.13 -10.43
C THR A 27 23.01 -0.33 -10.14
N ASN A 28 22.66 -0.83 -8.94
CA ASN A 28 22.84 -2.22 -8.55
C ASN A 28 21.60 -3.10 -8.87
N ALA A 29 20.51 -2.49 -9.37
CA ALA A 29 19.29 -3.22 -9.66
C ALA A 29 19.47 -4.17 -10.85
N GLU A 30 19.12 -5.42 -10.65
CA GLU A 30 19.16 -6.50 -11.62
C GLU A 30 17.75 -6.98 -11.94
N ARG A 31 17.37 -7.00 -13.22
CA ARG A 31 16.05 -7.49 -13.64
C ARG A 31 15.94 -9.00 -13.45
N ARG A 32 14.76 -9.43 -13.00
CA ARG A 32 14.35 -10.83 -12.94
C ARG A 32 13.40 -11.13 -14.09
N ILE A 33 13.57 -12.30 -14.70
CA ILE A 33 12.65 -12.78 -15.75
C ILE A 33 11.39 -13.26 -15.03
N ILE A 34 10.25 -12.74 -15.44
CA ILE A 34 8.92 -13.20 -15.03
C ILE A 34 8.20 -13.70 -16.28
N ASN A 35 7.65 -14.91 -16.22
CA ASN A 35 7.00 -15.54 -17.36
C ASN A 35 5.47 -15.62 -17.23
N GLU A 36 4.95 -15.18 -16.08
CA GLU A 36 3.53 -15.23 -15.74
C GLU A 36 3.11 -13.91 -15.11
N SER A 37 1.86 -13.51 -15.32
CA SER A 37 1.26 -12.37 -14.65
C SER A 37 0.86 -12.71 -13.21
N PHE A 38 0.78 -11.68 -12.37
CA PHE A 38 0.38 -11.81 -10.97
C PHE A 38 -0.58 -10.70 -10.57
N ASN A 39 -1.46 -10.99 -9.61
CA ASN A 39 -2.34 -10.03 -8.96
C ASN A 39 -2.16 -10.01 -7.43
N THR A 40 -1.29 -10.85 -6.92
CA THR A 40 -0.96 -10.96 -5.51
C THR A 40 0.55 -10.87 -5.32
N ILE A 41 0.97 -10.12 -4.31
CA ILE A 41 2.38 -10.06 -3.89
C ILE A 41 2.48 -10.53 -2.43
N LYS A 42 3.40 -11.46 -2.17
CA LYS A 42 3.80 -11.90 -0.82
C LYS A 42 5.28 -11.64 -0.62
N ILE A 43 5.62 -10.83 0.39
CA ILE A 43 7.01 -10.51 0.69
C ILE A 43 7.34 -10.84 2.15
N SER A 44 8.57 -11.31 2.38
CA SER A 44 9.06 -11.61 3.72
C SER A 44 10.60 -11.53 3.80
N GLY A 45 11.13 -11.42 5.03
CA GLY A 45 12.57 -11.61 5.25
C GLY A 45 13.42 -10.33 5.27
N GLY A 46 12.85 -9.18 5.62
CA GLY A 46 13.61 -7.93 5.77
C GLY A 46 14.05 -7.36 4.43
N ILE A 47 13.14 -7.35 3.47
CA ILE A 47 13.35 -6.84 2.11
C ILE A 47 12.46 -5.61 1.93
N ASP A 48 13.02 -4.49 1.47
CA ASP A 48 12.26 -3.30 1.11
C ASP A 48 11.61 -3.49 -0.25
N LEU A 49 10.32 -3.20 -0.37
CA LEU A 49 9.54 -3.33 -1.59
C LEU A 49 9.12 -1.97 -2.13
N TYR A 50 9.50 -1.70 -3.36
CA TYR A 50 9.10 -0.51 -4.09
C TYR A 50 8.11 -0.89 -5.19
N LEU A 51 6.88 -0.39 -5.09
CA LEU A 51 5.77 -0.71 -5.98
C LEU A 51 5.45 0.46 -6.91
N SER A 52 5.12 0.15 -8.16
CA SER A 52 4.57 1.12 -9.10
C SER A 52 3.58 0.46 -10.03
N GLN A 53 2.48 1.15 -10.38
CA GLN A 53 1.48 0.61 -11.30
C GLN A 53 1.79 1.06 -12.73
N PHE A 54 1.95 0.09 -13.63
CA PHE A 54 2.17 0.32 -15.06
C PHE A 54 1.50 -0.78 -15.89
N GLU A 55 1.39 -0.56 -17.21
CA GLU A 55 0.87 -1.54 -18.17
C GLU A 55 1.75 -2.78 -18.30
N THR A 56 3.05 -2.67 -18.01
CA THR A 56 4.00 -3.76 -18.12
C THR A 56 4.50 -4.19 -16.74
N GLU A 57 4.34 -5.47 -16.42
CA GLU A 57 4.85 -6.06 -15.21
C GLU A 57 6.36 -6.28 -15.29
N SER A 58 7.06 -5.99 -14.22
CA SER A 58 8.49 -6.23 -14.14
C SER A 58 8.95 -6.38 -12.69
N VAL A 59 10.03 -7.10 -12.49
CA VAL A 59 10.67 -7.28 -11.19
C VAL A 59 12.16 -7.02 -11.34
N ALA A 60 12.73 -6.26 -10.41
CA ALA A 60 14.17 -6.10 -10.29
C ALA A 60 14.58 -6.19 -8.81
N VAL A 61 15.76 -6.71 -8.54
CA VAL A 61 16.30 -6.88 -7.20
C VAL A 61 17.61 -6.13 -7.05
N SER A 62 17.86 -5.62 -5.85
CA SER A 62 19.11 -4.93 -5.51
C SER A 62 19.53 -5.32 -4.10
N ALA A 63 20.82 -5.30 -3.83
CA ALA A 63 21.38 -5.50 -2.50
C ALA A 63 22.76 -4.85 -2.40
N SER A 64 23.32 -4.80 -1.19
CA SER A 64 24.66 -4.25 -0.96
C SER A 64 25.78 -5.06 -1.62
N GLU A 65 25.59 -6.36 -1.82
CA GLU A 65 26.53 -7.28 -2.44
C GLU A 65 25.80 -8.30 -3.32
N ASP A 66 26.48 -8.83 -4.36
CA ASP A 66 25.88 -9.77 -5.32
C ASP A 66 25.36 -11.06 -4.67
N LYS A 67 26.09 -11.60 -3.69
CA LYS A 67 25.66 -12.80 -2.95
C LYS A 67 24.29 -12.62 -2.26
N TYR A 68 23.95 -11.39 -1.84
CA TYR A 68 22.63 -11.11 -1.25
C TYR A 68 21.57 -10.96 -2.34
N LYS A 69 21.91 -10.41 -3.51
CA LYS A 69 20.99 -10.38 -4.66
C LYS A 69 20.61 -11.80 -5.11
N GLU A 70 21.58 -12.71 -5.17
CA GLU A 70 21.35 -14.12 -5.52
C GLU A 70 20.43 -14.83 -4.51
N GLY A 71 20.53 -14.45 -3.23
CA GLY A 71 19.67 -14.94 -2.16
C GLY A 71 18.21 -14.44 -2.22
N ILE A 72 17.94 -13.30 -2.90
CA ILE A 72 16.57 -12.82 -3.09
C ILE A 72 15.88 -13.68 -4.14
N LYS A 73 14.83 -14.40 -3.74
CA LYS A 73 14.00 -15.24 -4.63
C LYS A 73 12.73 -14.48 -5.01
N THR A 74 12.39 -14.56 -6.30
CA THR A 74 11.19 -13.99 -6.89
C THR A 74 10.52 -15.06 -7.73
N ILE A 75 9.46 -15.68 -7.20
CA ILE A 75 8.79 -16.83 -7.80
C ILE A 75 7.33 -16.49 -8.00
N ILE A 76 6.77 -16.78 -9.18
CA ILE A 76 5.34 -16.64 -9.42
C ILE A 76 4.71 -18.03 -9.39
N GLU A 77 3.70 -18.20 -8.52
CA GLU A 77 2.88 -19.40 -8.40
C GLU A 77 1.44 -19.01 -8.14
N ASN A 78 0.51 -19.53 -8.92
CA ASN A 78 -0.92 -19.26 -8.79
C ASN A 78 -1.23 -17.75 -8.75
N GLN A 79 -0.70 -16.97 -9.71
CA GLN A 79 -0.83 -15.52 -9.81
C GLN A 79 -0.28 -14.76 -8.56
N THR A 80 0.57 -15.40 -7.77
CA THR A 80 1.20 -14.81 -6.59
C THR A 80 2.70 -14.66 -6.83
N LEU A 81 3.19 -13.42 -6.84
CA LEU A 81 4.62 -13.12 -6.80
C LEU A 81 5.10 -13.26 -5.35
N LYS A 82 5.86 -14.32 -5.08
CA LYS A 82 6.50 -14.58 -3.79
C LYS A 82 7.91 -13.99 -3.79
N ILE A 83 8.20 -13.14 -2.83
CA ILE A 83 9.50 -12.47 -2.66
C ILE A 83 10.02 -12.83 -1.26
N PHE A 84 11.18 -13.48 -1.20
CA PHE A 84 11.78 -13.87 0.07
C PHE A 84 13.30 -14.04 -0.06
N TYR A 85 13.99 -14.03 1.07
CA TYR A 85 15.42 -14.28 1.11
C TYR A 85 15.70 -15.74 1.47
N ASP A 86 16.39 -16.44 0.56
CA ASP A 86 16.88 -17.81 0.73
C ASP A 86 18.41 -17.82 0.64
N GLY A 87 19.05 -17.27 1.62
CA GLY A 87 20.50 -17.18 1.75
C GLY A 87 20.93 -17.32 3.21
N ASP A 88 22.20 -17.13 3.44
CA ASP A 88 22.75 -17.20 4.80
C ASP A 88 22.04 -16.22 5.74
N ARG A 89 21.40 -16.76 6.76
CA ARG A 89 20.70 -16.02 7.81
C ARG A 89 21.59 -15.73 9.02
N SER A 90 22.89 -15.89 8.90
CA SER A 90 23.79 -15.56 10.01
C SER A 90 23.49 -14.12 10.49
N TRP A 91 23.16 -14.04 11.78
CA TRP A 91 22.90 -12.79 12.49
C TRP A 91 24.20 -12.05 12.71
N GLY A 92 24.77 -11.51 11.66
CA GLY A 92 25.93 -10.64 11.69
C GLY A 92 25.56 -9.27 11.17
N VAL A 93 26.33 -8.27 11.59
CA VAL A 93 26.20 -6.81 11.40
C VAL A 93 26.11 -6.34 9.92
N ASN A 94 25.80 -7.21 8.99
CA ASN A 94 25.77 -6.91 7.57
C ASN A 94 24.42 -6.30 7.17
N ASN A 95 24.40 -4.99 7.02
CA ASN A 95 23.31 -4.27 6.38
C ASN A 95 23.20 -4.72 4.91
N LYS A 96 22.41 -5.75 4.67
CA LYS A 96 22.24 -6.39 3.36
C LYS A 96 21.59 -5.45 2.34
N LYS A 97 20.84 -4.43 2.82
CA LYS A 97 20.10 -3.44 1.99
C LYS A 97 19.35 -4.09 0.84
N MET A 98 18.62 -5.16 1.13
CA MET A 98 17.87 -5.90 0.13
C MET A 98 16.65 -5.09 -0.32
N LYS A 99 16.52 -4.88 -1.63
CA LYS A 99 15.43 -4.13 -2.23
C LYS A 99 14.85 -4.90 -3.40
N VAL A 100 13.55 -4.81 -3.57
CA VAL A 100 12.86 -5.32 -4.74
C VAL A 100 11.97 -4.23 -5.32
N TYR A 101 12.08 -4.03 -6.61
CA TYR A 101 11.29 -3.09 -7.39
C TYR A 101 10.30 -3.88 -8.23
N VAL A 102 9.01 -3.61 -8.06
CA VAL A 102 7.95 -4.32 -8.78
C VAL A 102 7.06 -3.32 -9.49
N SER A 103 6.97 -3.48 -10.81
CA SER A 103 5.92 -2.88 -11.60
C SER A 103 4.80 -3.90 -11.77
N PHE A 104 3.57 -3.52 -11.45
CA PHE A 104 2.38 -4.37 -11.56
C PHE A 104 1.30 -3.70 -12.43
N LYS A 105 0.46 -4.50 -13.06
CA LYS A 105 -0.69 -4.03 -13.83
C LYS A 105 -1.95 -3.98 -12.96
N ASN A 106 -2.24 -5.06 -12.27
CA ASN A 106 -3.33 -5.19 -11.32
C ASN A 106 -2.81 -5.79 -10.01
N LEU A 107 -3.28 -5.28 -8.88
CA LEU A 107 -2.89 -5.78 -7.56
C LEU A 107 -4.14 -5.90 -6.68
N GLU A 108 -4.53 -7.12 -6.36
CA GLU A 108 -5.68 -7.43 -5.52
C GLU A 108 -5.29 -7.68 -4.07
N ARG A 109 -4.06 -8.18 -3.86
CA ARG A 109 -3.57 -8.50 -2.52
C ARG A 109 -2.08 -8.23 -2.38
N LEU A 110 -1.72 -7.61 -1.24
CA LEU A 110 -0.34 -7.44 -0.80
C LEU A 110 -0.20 -7.95 0.62
N GLN A 111 0.72 -8.90 0.82
CA GLN A 111 1.05 -9.45 2.13
C GLN A 111 2.53 -9.21 2.42
N ALA A 112 2.84 -8.51 3.52
CA ALA A 112 4.20 -8.32 3.99
C ALA A 112 4.36 -8.87 5.41
N SER A 113 5.47 -9.56 5.64
CA SER A 113 5.76 -10.17 6.93
C SER A 113 7.25 -10.12 7.28
N GLY A 114 7.55 -10.15 8.57
CA GLY A 114 8.93 -10.00 9.05
C GLY A 114 9.25 -8.55 9.34
N SER A 115 10.17 -7.93 8.59
CA SER A 115 10.55 -6.51 8.75
C SER A 115 10.72 -5.90 7.35
N CYS A 116 9.62 -5.80 6.63
CA CYS A 116 9.59 -5.34 5.24
C CYS A 116 8.99 -3.94 5.15
N ASP A 117 9.72 -3.01 4.53
CA ASP A 117 9.20 -1.67 4.23
C ASP A 117 8.62 -1.65 2.82
N VAL A 118 7.33 -1.34 2.68
CA VAL A 118 6.65 -1.25 1.39
C VAL A 118 6.35 0.19 1.05
N GLN A 119 6.83 0.66 -0.09
CA GLN A 119 6.60 2.01 -0.59
C GLN A 119 5.98 1.97 -1.98
N VAL A 120 4.92 2.75 -2.17
CA VAL A 120 4.24 2.88 -3.47
C VAL A 120 4.64 4.21 -4.12
N ALA A 121 5.14 4.13 -5.35
CA ALA A 121 5.38 5.29 -6.19
C ALA A 121 4.14 5.59 -7.03
N GLY A 122 3.54 6.76 -6.82
CA GLY A 122 2.28 7.14 -7.45
C GLY A 122 1.06 6.67 -6.68
N VAL A 123 -0.03 6.41 -7.37
CA VAL A 123 -1.33 6.01 -6.82
C VAL A 123 -1.69 4.62 -7.34
N ILE A 124 -2.21 3.75 -6.48
CA ILE A 124 -2.77 2.45 -6.88
C ILE A 124 -4.22 2.65 -7.33
N HIS A 125 -4.51 2.35 -8.59
CA HIS A 125 -5.85 2.41 -9.19
C HIS A 125 -6.33 0.99 -9.49
N VAL A 126 -7.08 0.38 -8.57
CA VAL A 126 -7.68 -0.96 -8.73
C VAL A 126 -9.09 -0.96 -8.15
N ALA A 127 -9.90 -1.95 -8.49
CA ALA A 127 -11.27 -2.04 -7.95
C ALA A 127 -11.26 -2.34 -6.45
N ALA A 128 -10.39 -3.25 -6.00
CA ALA A 128 -10.27 -3.66 -4.61
C ALA A 128 -8.82 -4.04 -4.28
N LEU A 129 -8.37 -3.68 -3.07
CA LEU A 129 -7.07 -4.05 -2.54
C LEU A 129 -7.22 -4.62 -1.12
N ASN A 130 -6.59 -5.76 -0.89
CA ASN A 130 -6.39 -6.33 0.44
C ASN A 130 -4.93 -6.18 0.84
N LEU A 131 -4.67 -5.43 1.90
CA LEU A 131 -3.35 -5.17 2.46
C LEU A 131 -3.21 -5.88 3.81
N GLN A 132 -2.24 -6.78 3.93
CA GLN A 132 -1.95 -7.52 5.17
C GLN A 132 -0.50 -7.31 5.57
N MET A 133 -0.30 -6.69 6.73
CA MET A 133 1.02 -6.41 7.30
C MET A 133 1.18 -7.13 8.63
N SER A 134 2.32 -7.77 8.82
CA SER A 134 2.61 -8.51 10.06
C SER A 134 4.10 -8.48 10.44
N GLY A 135 4.38 -8.78 11.70
CA GLY A 135 5.74 -8.65 12.24
C GLY A 135 6.05 -7.21 12.59
N SER A 136 7.03 -6.61 11.94
CA SER A 136 7.42 -5.19 12.05
C SER A 136 7.53 -4.60 10.63
N SER A 137 6.47 -4.75 9.84
CA SER A 137 6.47 -4.36 8.43
C SER A 137 5.65 -3.09 8.23
N ASP A 138 6.18 -2.16 7.46
CA ASP A 138 5.57 -0.86 7.23
C ASP A 138 5.05 -0.71 5.80
N PHE A 139 3.93 -0.01 5.64
CA PHE A 139 3.38 0.34 4.34
C PHE A 139 3.20 1.86 4.22
N LYS A 140 3.61 2.39 3.07
CA LYS A 140 3.33 3.79 2.71
C LYS A 140 2.90 3.90 1.26
N GLY A 141 1.68 4.42 1.02
CA GLY A 141 1.17 4.55 -0.34
C GLY A 141 -0.08 5.40 -0.48
N ALA A 142 -0.38 5.77 -1.73
CA ALA A 142 -1.62 6.42 -2.10
C ALA A 142 -2.50 5.46 -2.92
N VAL A 143 -3.81 5.55 -2.73
CA VAL A 143 -4.79 4.67 -3.36
C VAL A 143 -5.97 5.47 -3.92
N ASP A 144 -6.58 4.97 -5.00
CA ASP A 144 -7.86 5.42 -5.53
C ASP A 144 -8.63 4.19 -6.00
N LEU A 145 -9.57 3.71 -5.15
CA LEU A 145 -10.23 2.42 -5.35
C LEU A 145 -11.64 2.40 -4.76
N ASN A 146 -12.40 1.37 -5.08
CA ASN A 146 -13.72 1.20 -4.48
C ASN A 146 -13.65 0.55 -3.10
N THR A 147 -12.85 -0.50 -2.93
CA THR A 147 -12.81 -1.26 -1.67
C THR A 147 -11.38 -1.46 -1.18
N LEU A 148 -11.12 -1.05 0.06
CA LEU A 148 -9.84 -1.24 0.74
C LEU A 148 -10.05 -2.05 2.02
N THR A 149 -9.33 -3.18 2.12
CA THR A 149 -9.28 -3.98 3.34
C THR A 149 -7.85 -3.97 3.87
N ILE A 150 -7.67 -3.64 5.15
CA ILE A 150 -6.37 -3.54 5.80
C ILE A 150 -6.38 -4.38 7.08
N GLU A 151 -5.38 -5.22 7.21
CA GLU A 151 -5.11 -6.02 8.41
C GLU A 151 -3.67 -5.77 8.87
N LEU A 152 -3.53 -5.16 10.05
CA LEU A 152 -2.24 -4.89 10.70
C LEU A 152 -2.11 -5.73 11.94
N SER A 153 -0.93 -6.34 12.14
CA SER A 153 -0.65 -7.15 13.31
C SER A 153 0.83 -7.11 13.71
N GLY A 154 1.12 -7.42 14.97
CA GLY A 154 2.47 -7.30 15.50
C GLY A 154 2.80 -5.86 15.87
N SER A 155 3.78 -5.28 15.22
CA SER A 155 4.20 -3.86 15.34
C SER A 155 4.32 -3.25 13.95
N SER A 156 3.26 -3.38 13.14
CA SER A 156 3.24 -2.99 11.73
C SER A 156 2.47 -1.70 11.54
N ASP A 157 3.05 -0.75 10.82
CA ASP A 157 2.42 0.54 10.55
C ASP A 157 1.95 0.66 9.09
N ALA A 158 0.83 1.37 8.88
CA ALA A 158 0.39 1.73 7.54
C ALA A 158 0.06 3.22 7.43
N ILE A 159 0.68 3.90 6.46
CA ILE A 159 0.39 5.28 6.11
C ILE A 159 -0.29 5.26 4.74
N VAL A 160 -1.58 5.58 4.70
CA VAL A 160 -2.38 5.53 3.48
C VAL A 160 -3.03 6.87 3.20
N SER A 161 -2.96 7.31 1.95
CA SER A 161 -3.60 8.54 1.46
C SER A 161 -4.45 8.27 0.21
N GLY A 162 -5.26 9.26 -0.21
CA GLY A 162 -6.09 9.19 -1.42
C GLY A 162 -7.56 8.94 -1.15
N ALA A 163 -8.21 8.02 -1.86
CA ALA A 163 -9.63 7.77 -1.73
C ALA A 163 -10.00 6.28 -1.83
N ALA A 164 -10.99 5.86 -1.01
CA ALA A 164 -11.63 4.57 -1.13
C ALA A 164 -13.09 4.67 -0.67
N ASN A 165 -14.03 4.10 -1.44
CA ASN A 165 -15.44 4.22 -1.08
C ASN A 165 -15.80 3.40 0.16
N PHE A 166 -15.35 2.13 0.20
CA PHE A 166 -15.55 1.22 1.33
C PHE A 166 -14.18 0.86 1.94
N VAL A 167 -14.05 1.10 3.25
CA VAL A 167 -12.81 0.81 3.96
C VAL A 167 -13.08 -0.10 5.15
N SER A 168 -12.31 -1.17 5.28
CA SER A 168 -12.29 -2.03 6.47
C SER A 168 -10.88 -2.09 7.02
N ILE A 169 -10.70 -1.73 8.30
CA ILE A 169 -9.40 -1.73 8.96
C ILE A 169 -9.50 -2.56 10.23
N GLN A 170 -8.58 -3.51 10.38
CA GLN A 170 -8.35 -4.22 11.61
C GLN A 170 -6.89 -4.05 12.04
N SER A 171 -6.66 -3.45 13.21
CA SER A 171 -5.33 -3.27 13.78
C SER A 171 -5.24 -3.98 15.13
N THR A 172 -4.20 -4.79 15.30
CA THR A 172 -3.99 -5.62 16.48
C THR A 172 -2.52 -5.61 16.91
N GLY A 173 -2.26 -5.87 18.20
CA GLY A 173 -0.92 -5.80 18.74
C GLY A 173 -0.51 -4.37 19.10
N ALA A 174 0.58 -3.89 18.55
CA ALA A 174 1.07 -2.50 18.70
C ALA A 174 1.24 -1.87 17.30
N SER A 175 0.17 -1.90 16.50
CA SER A 175 0.18 -1.52 15.08
C SER A 175 -0.65 -0.27 14.83
N ASP A 176 -0.14 0.67 14.05
CA ASP A 176 -0.79 1.96 13.79
C ASP A 176 -1.26 2.09 12.34
N PHE A 177 -2.48 2.62 12.18
CA PHE A 177 -2.99 3.06 10.89
C PHE A 177 -3.10 4.59 10.84
N LYS A 178 -2.35 5.22 9.93
CA LYS A 178 -2.29 6.66 9.73
C LYS A 178 -2.94 7.03 8.39
N GLY A 179 -4.25 7.30 8.43
CA GLY A 179 -5.09 7.52 7.23
C GLY A 179 -5.98 8.76 7.30
N PHE A 180 -5.58 9.84 7.99
CA PHE A 180 -6.35 11.10 7.91
C PHE A 180 -6.39 11.68 6.48
N ASP A 181 -5.39 11.36 5.65
CA ASP A 181 -5.32 11.75 4.25
C ASP A 181 -5.99 10.73 3.30
N LEU A 182 -6.60 9.66 3.83
CA LEU A 182 -7.45 8.72 3.10
C LEU A 182 -8.92 9.10 3.31
N ILE A 183 -9.57 9.56 2.25
CA ILE A 183 -10.98 9.92 2.27
C ILE A 183 -11.82 8.67 2.00
N SER A 184 -12.69 8.29 2.96
CA SER A 184 -13.62 7.19 2.81
C SER A 184 -15.08 7.63 2.94
N ASN A 185 -16.02 6.89 2.33
CA ASN A 185 -17.44 7.09 2.54
C ASN A 185 -17.99 6.22 3.66
N ILE A 186 -17.72 4.93 3.61
CA ILE A 186 -18.21 3.95 4.58
C ILE A 186 -17.00 3.22 5.14
N CYS A 187 -16.89 3.23 6.47
CA CYS A 187 -15.74 2.64 7.13
C CYS A 187 -16.14 1.76 8.31
N THR A 188 -15.53 0.58 8.39
CA THR A 188 -15.55 -0.28 9.57
C THR A 188 -14.13 -0.39 10.13
N VAL A 189 -13.95 0.01 11.39
CA VAL A 189 -12.64 -0.02 12.04
C VAL A 189 -12.68 -0.83 13.32
N LYS A 190 -11.65 -1.65 13.51
CA LYS A 190 -11.44 -2.44 14.73
C LYS A 190 -10.01 -2.28 15.20
N ALA A 191 -9.84 -1.75 16.41
CA ALA A 191 -8.54 -1.60 17.07
C ALA A 191 -8.50 -2.44 18.34
N SER A 192 -7.42 -3.16 18.56
CA SER A 192 -7.24 -3.96 19.77
C SER A 192 -5.75 -4.11 20.16
N GLY A 193 -5.50 -4.36 21.44
CA GLY A 193 -4.15 -4.35 21.98
C GLY A 193 -3.73 -2.94 22.38
N ALA A 194 -2.67 -2.41 21.82
CA ALA A 194 -2.17 -1.05 21.97
C ALA A 194 -2.00 -0.40 20.58
N SER A 195 -3.08 -0.39 19.79
CA SER A 195 -3.05 0.02 18.40
C SER A 195 -3.90 1.26 18.14
N ASP A 196 -3.42 2.15 17.26
CA ASP A 196 -4.10 3.39 16.93
C ASP A 196 -4.58 3.40 15.48
N ILE A 197 -5.82 3.90 15.27
CA ILE A 197 -6.40 4.08 13.94
C ILE A 197 -6.83 5.53 13.74
N ASN A 198 -6.27 6.17 12.70
CA ASN A 198 -6.64 7.52 12.26
C ASN A 198 -7.26 7.45 10.87
N ILE A 199 -8.50 7.95 10.67
CA ILE A 199 -9.22 7.85 9.40
C ILE A 199 -10.14 9.06 9.14
N THR A 200 -10.37 9.40 7.86
CA THR A 200 -11.38 10.38 7.45
C THR A 200 -12.58 9.68 6.82
N VAL A 201 -13.78 9.87 7.39
CA VAL A 201 -15.01 9.18 6.97
C VAL A 201 -16.14 10.18 6.76
N ASN A 202 -16.83 10.12 5.62
CA ASN A 202 -17.83 11.13 5.25
C ASN A 202 -19.30 10.70 5.37
N LYS A 203 -19.62 9.39 5.35
CA LYS A 203 -21.01 8.93 5.39
C LYS A 203 -21.33 8.05 6.60
N GLU A 204 -20.69 6.90 6.74
CA GLU A 204 -21.02 5.92 7.79
C GLU A 204 -19.77 5.36 8.44
N LEU A 205 -19.78 5.29 9.78
CA LEU A 205 -18.70 4.73 10.58
C LEU A 205 -19.22 3.68 11.56
N ILE A 206 -18.59 2.50 11.53
CA ILE A 206 -18.68 1.50 12.58
C ILE A 206 -17.30 1.39 13.23
N ALA A 207 -17.20 1.60 14.55
CA ALA A 207 -15.92 1.67 15.24
C ALA A 207 -15.93 0.83 16.51
N GLN A 208 -14.95 -0.07 16.64
CA GLN A 208 -14.77 -0.92 17.81
C GLN A 208 -13.33 -0.82 18.31
N ALA A 209 -13.15 -0.42 19.57
CA ALA A 209 -11.85 -0.29 20.22
C ALA A 209 -11.80 -1.13 21.48
N SER A 210 -10.71 -1.82 21.75
CA SER A 210 -10.52 -2.63 22.95
C SER A 210 -9.06 -2.65 23.40
N GLY A 211 -8.83 -2.97 24.68
CA GLY A 211 -7.49 -2.92 25.25
C GLY A 211 -7.06 -1.51 25.60
N ALA A 212 -5.92 -1.05 25.11
CA ALA A 212 -5.38 0.29 25.24
C ALA A 212 -5.22 0.94 23.84
N SER A 213 -6.30 0.89 23.04
CA SER A 213 -6.28 1.32 21.63
C SER A 213 -7.15 2.54 21.38
N ASP A 214 -6.73 3.40 20.47
CA ASP A 214 -7.44 4.63 20.14
C ASP A 214 -7.89 4.67 18.68
N ILE A 215 -9.14 5.07 18.44
CA ILE A 215 -9.67 5.36 17.12
C ILE A 215 -9.98 6.86 17.03
N ALA A 216 -9.29 7.57 16.16
CA ALA A 216 -9.53 8.96 15.87
C ALA A 216 -10.07 9.12 14.45
N PHE A 217 -11.19 9.81 14.28
CA PHE A 217 -11.76 10.02 12.96
C PHE A 217 -12.07 11.49 12.68
N LYS A 218 -12.01 11.86 11.40
CA LYS A 218 -12.43 13.15 10.83
C LYS A 218 -13.60 12.96 9.88
N GLY A 219 -14.16 14.05 9.40
CA GLY A 219 -15.25 14.05 8.42
C GLY A 219 -16.65 14.12 9.03
N ASN A 220 -17.68 13.88 8.22
CA ASN A 220 -19.08 14.08 8.58
C ASN A 220 -19.86 12.76 8.74
N ALA A 221 -19.18 11.67 9.00
CA ALA A 221 -19.82 10.35 9.12
C ALA A 221 -20.88 10.31 10.22
N VAL A 222 -21.98 9.63 9.94
CA VAL A 222 -22.93 9.16 10.94
C VAL A 222 -22.35 7.90 11.59
N ILE A 223 -22.20 7.93 12.91
CA ILE A 223 -21.78 6.76 13.67
C ILE A 223 -22.95 5.79 13.74
N LYS A 224 -22.82 4.64 13.10
CA LYS A 224 -23.84 3.57 13.13
C LYS A 224 -23.69 2.69 14.36
N GLU A 225 -22.46 2.40 14.72
CA GLU A 225 -22.11 1.59 15.87
C GLU A 225 -20.80 2.09 16.46
N GLN A 226 -20.74 2.22 17.79
CA GLN A 226 -19.53 2.56 18.50
C GLN A 226 -19.44 1.70 19.77
N HIS A 227 -18.33 0.99 19.90
CA HIS A 227 -18.06 0.20 21.10
C HIS A 227 -16.62 0.41 21.54
N SER A 228 -16.43 0.74 22.83
CA SER A 228 -15.10 0.82 23.44
C SER A 228 -15.07 0.03 24.74
N SER A 229 -13.98 -0.65 25.01
CA SER A 229 -13.77 -1.43 26.24
C SER A 229 -12.31 -1.38 26.69
N GLY A 230 -12.09 -1.53 28.01
CA GLY A 230 -10.76 -1.35 28.58
C GLY A 230 -10.37 0.12 28.68
N ALA A 231 -9.11 0.43 28.41
CA ALA A 231 -8.57 1.80 28.38
C ALA A 231 -8.56 2.40 26.96
N SER A 232 -9.57 2.03 26.14
CA SER A 232 -9.64 2.47 24.74
C SER A 232 -10.52 3.70 24.55
N SER A 233 -10.26 4.48 23.49
CA SER A 233 -11.08 5.64 23.15
C SER A 233 -11.48 5.69 21.67
N ILE A 234 -12.64 6.30 21.39
CA ILE A 234 -13.09 6.60 20.02
C ILE A 234 -13.47 8.08 20.00
N SER A 235 -12.79 8.89 19.21
CA SER A 235 -12.93 10.34 19.25
C SER A 235 -12.97 10.97 17.86
N LYS A 236 -13.84 11.98 17.69
CA LYS A 236 -13.85 12.83 16.50
C LYS A 236 -12.81 13.93 16.65
N LYS A 237 -11.97 14.12 15.64
CA LYS A 237 -11.02 15.24 15.54
C LYS A 237 -11.58 16.32 14.61
N GLN A 238 -11.12 17.54 14.84
CA GLN A 238 -11.46 18.69 13.99
C GLN A 238 -10.70 18.69 12.67
#